data_209fd54c74d1888f67bfbc9c01453ea2
#
_entry.id   209fd54c74d1888f67bfbc9c01453ea2
#
_cell.length_a   1.000
_cell.length_b   1.000
_cell.length_c   1.000
_cell.angle_alpha   90.00
_cell.angle_beta   90.00
_cell.angle_gamma   90.00
#
_symmetry.space_group_name_H-M   'P 1'
#
loop_
_entity.id
_entity.type
_entity.pdbx_description
1 polymer ?
#
loop_
_entity_poly.entity_id
_entity_poly.type
_entity_poly.pdbx_seq_one_letter_code
_entity_poly.pdbx_strand_id
1 'polypeptide(L)'
;MKFGMDNSSMSVLLGLSGVDFSYDEDGNIKIDPRQVAFDFRQQALAYRTPDSDNARGVRKPVYHWVLSWRPGEHTTDAEKLDVAKDFMQRIGFDDTQYMISAHYDKAHEHLHIVANIVNNRGERIPTMGLIEKAHEAAAAITRERGYQWGETAKKEAVEKAHKPHEKVRMLVKPIVKEAVAEARSLEELKTVLASKGISCEFTVASDGK
;
A
#
# COMPACT_ATOMS: atom_id res chain seq x y z
N MET A 1 17.51 -16.10 6.56
CA MET A 1 18.32 -15.38 7.60
C MET A 1 17.34 -14.84 8.62
N LYS A 2 17.41 -15.26 9.90
CA LYS A 2 16.44 -14.91 10.94
C LYS A 2 16.94 -13.71 11.72
N PHE A 3 16.11 -12.68 11.87
CA PHE A 3 16.40 -11.53 12.73
C PHE A 3 15.85 -11.80 14.14
N GLY A 4 16.71 -11.80 15.12
CA GLY A 4 16.31 -11.76 16.51
C GLY A 4 15.91 -10.33 16.90
N MET A 5 14.66 -10.00 16.81
CA MET A 5 14.04 -8.97 17.61
C MET A 5 13.13 -9.67 18.61
N ASP A 6 13.20 -9.26 19.85
CA ASP A 6 12.44 -9.74 21.01
C ASP A 6 11.44 -10.88 20.78
N ASN A 7 11.47 -11.85 21.63
CA ASN A 7 10.84 -13.20 21.61
C ASN A 7 9.34 -13.30 21.24
N SER A 8 8.72 -12.32 20.60
CA SER A 8 7.29 -12.33 20.24
C SER A 8 6.95 -12.22 18.75
N SER A 9 7.89 -11.85 17.89
CA SER A 9 7.61 -11.78 16.45
C SER A 9 8.78 -12.30 15.63
N MET A 10 8.57 -13.44 14.96
CA MET A 10 9.54 -13.99 14.03
C MET A 10 9.43 -13.21 12.71
N SER A 11 10.33 -12.27 12.47
CA SER A 11 10.45 -11.54 11.22
C SER A 11 11.72 -11.95 10.47
N VAL A 12 11.63 -12.01 9.14
CA VAL A 12 12.75 -12.35 8.25
C VAL A 12 12.93 -11.24 7.24
N LEU A 13 14.15 -10.69 7.14
CA LEU A 13 14.48 -9.76 6.08
C LEU A 13 14.60 -10.52 4.76
N LEU A 14 13.80 -10.14 3.77
CA LEU A 14 13.78 -10.76 2.45
C LEU A 14 14.56 -9.95 1.42
N GLY A 15 14.53 -8.63 1.51
CA GLY A 15 15.17 -7.75 0.53
C GLY A 15 15.51 -6.37 1.08
N LEU A 16 16.58 -5.81 0.56
CA LEU A 16 17.10 -4.51 0.92
C LEU A 16 17.71 -3.83 -0.31
N SER A 17 17.52 -2.54 -0.48
CA SER A 17 18.14 -1.76 -1.54
C SER A 17 18.39 -0.32 -1.10
N GLY A 18 19.61 0.17 -1.37
CA GLY A 18 19.99 1.56 -1.12
C GLY A 18 19.97 1.96 0.36
N VAL A 19 20.16 1.01 1.28
CA VAL A 19 20.16 1.22 2.72
C VAL A 19 21.42 0.57 3.30
N ASP A 20 22.11 1.27 4.18
CA ASP A 20 23.31 0.77 4.85
C ASP A 20 22.94 -0.27 5.93
N PHE A 21 23.78 -1.27 6.05
CA PHE A 21 23.65 -2.33 7.05
C PHE A 21 25.03 -2.78 7.54
N SER A 22 25.05 -3.46 8.67
CA SER A 22 26.24 -4.10 9.23
C SER A 22 26.02 -5.60 9.40
N TYR A 23 27.06 -6.33 9.80
CA TYR A 23 26.95 -7.72 10.19
C TYR A 23 27.17 -7.84 11.70
N ASP A 24 26.48 -8.78 12.34
CA ASP A 24 26.76 -9.18 13.71
C ASP A 24 27.95 -10.16 13.77
N GLU A 25 28.33 -10.61 14.98
CA GLU A 25 29.43 -11.53 15.21
C GLU A 25 29.20 -12.92 14.56
N ASP A 26 27.94 -13.27 14.31
CA ASP A 26 27.52 -14.52 13.66
C ASP A 26 27.39 -14.39 12.14
N GLY A 27 27.69 -13.19 11.58
CA GLY A 27 27.58 -12.91 10.13
C GLY A 27 26.17 -12.64 9.64
N ASN A 28 25.19 -12.40 10.52
CA ASN A 28 23.85 -12.02 10.12
C ASN A 28 23.78 -10.52 9.84
N ILE A 29 22.93 -10.12 8.91
CA ILE A 29 22.67 -8.71 8.62
C ILE A 29 21.99 -8.06 9.83
N LYS A 30 22.63 -7.00 10.33
CA LYS A 30 22.10 -6.14 11.37
C LYS A 30 21.70 -4.80 10.78
N ILE A 31 20.43 -4.44 10.95
CA ILE A 31 19.86 -3.18 10.50
C ILE A 31 19.66 -2.27 11.71
N ASP A 32 20.23 -1.06 11.63
CA ASP A 32 19.90 0.00 12.58
C ASP A 32 18.73 0.82 12.00
N PRO A 33 17.55 0.87 12.67
CA PRO A 33 16.41 1.66 12.21
C PRO A 33 16.71 3.15 12.05
N ARG A 34 17.67 3.68 12.83
CA ARG A 34 18.10 5.09 12.73
C ARG A 34 18.88 5.33 11.45
N GLN A 35 19.76 4.38 11.08
CA GLN A 35 20.50 4.44 9.83
C GLN A 35 19.56 4.36 8.63
N VAL A 36 18.60 3.42 8.64
CA VAL A 36 17.57 3.32 7.59
C VAL A 36 16.80 4.62 7.43
N ALA A 37 16.37 5.23 8.54
CA ALA A 37 15.66 6.49 8.52
C ALA A 37 16.52 7.64 7.99
N PHE A 38 17.82 7.64 8.31
CA PHE A 38 18.79 8.59 7.80
C PHE A 38 18.96 8.45 6.29
N ASP A 39 19.20 7.22 5.79
CA ASP A 39 19.42 6.94 4.37
C ASP A 39 18.20 7.32 3.52
N PHE A 40 17.00 6.96 3.99
CA PHE A 40 15.75 7.36 3.32
C PHE A 40 15.60 8.88 3.28
N ARG A 41 16.00 9.57 4.35
CA ARG A 41 15.95 11.02 4.38
C ARG A 41 16.96 11.68 3.46
N GLN A 42 18.18 11.13 3.35
CA GLN A 42 19.20 11.64 2.43
C GLN A 42 18.71 11.58 0.98
N GLN A 43 18.16 10.45 0.55
CA GLN A 43 17.58 10.32 -0.79
C GLN A 43 16.39 11.28 -0.99
N ALA A 44 15.53 11.43 0.01
CA ALA A 44 14.41 12.36 -0.05
C ALA A 44 14.82 13.84 -0.17
N LEU A 45 16.00 14.19 0.37
CA LEU A 45 16.57 15.53 0.23
C LEU A 45 17.15 15.79 -1.17
N ALA A 46 17.47 14.75 -1.93
CA ALA A 46 17.92 14.88 -3.31
C ALA A 46 16.82 15.42 -4.23
N TYR A 47 15.54 15.17 -3.89
CA TYR A 47 14.40 15.74 -4.61
C TYR A 47 14.27 17.23 -4.31
N ARG A 48 14.35 18.04 -5.36
CA ARG A 48 14.11 19.48 -5.29
C ARG A 48 12.95 19.84 -6.21
N THR A 49 11.95 20.52 -5.65
CA THR A 49 10.87 21.11 -6.47
C THR A 49 11.44 22.26 -7.29
N PRO A 50 11.22 22.29 -8.62
CA PRO A 50 11.80 23.31 -9.49
C PRO A 50 11.41 24.76 -9.11
N ASP A 51 10.27 24.96 -8.43
CA ASP A 51 9.64 26.27 -8.23
C ASP A 51 9.65 26.77 -6.78
N SER A 52 10.43 26.19 -5.87
CA SER A 52 10.46 26.68 -4.49
C SER A 52 11.86 27.05 -4.01
N ASP A 53 12.04 28.31 -3.62
CA ASP A 53 13.22 28.80 -2.89
C ASP A 53 13.43 28.06 -1.55
N ASN A 54 12.47 27.23 -1.11
CA ASN A 54 12.48 26.38 0.06
C ASN A 54 12.66 24.91 -0.32
N ALA A 55 13.84 24.55 -0.79
CA ALA A 55 14.22 23.17 -1.13
C ALA A 55 14.30 22.25 0.12
N ARG A 56 13.14 21.96 0.74
CA ARG A 56 13.07 21.11 1.97
C ARG A 56 12.98 19.62 1.69
N GLY A 57 13.03 19.19 0.42
CA GLY A 57 12.80 17.80 0.07
C GLY A 57 11.37 17.33 0.38
N VAL A 58 11.15 16.02 0.33
CA VAL A 58 9.85 15.42 0.64
C VAL A 58 9.69 15.24 2.15
N ARG A 59 8.62 15.81 2.73
CA ARG A 59 8.37 15.75 4.20
C ARG A 59 8.08 14.34 4.72
N LYS A 60 7.37 13.52 3.93
CA LYS A 60 7.01 12.13 4.25
C LYS A 60 7.50 11.24 3.13
N PRO A 61 8.79 10.85 3.14
CA PRO A 61 9.40 10.15 2.02
C PRO A 61 9.07 8.67 1.95
N VAL A 62 8.39 8.12 2.94
CA VAL A 62 8.22 6.69 3.10
C VAL A 62 6.78 6.28 2.84
N TYR A 63 6.61 5.27 1.99
CA TYR A 63 5.39 4.47 1.87
C TYR A 63 5.60 3.11 2.51
N HIS A 64 4.51 2.61 3.11
CA HIS A 64 4.49 1.31 3.75
C HIS A 64 3.27 0.53 3.24
N TRP A 65 3.53 -0.64 2.65
CA TRP A 65 2.51 -1.58 2.24
C TRP A 65 2.63 -2.87 3.04
N VAL A 66 1.49 -3.54 3.22
CA VAL A 66 1.41 -4.87 3.77
C VAL A 66 0.72 -5.76 2.75
N LEU A 67 1.40 -6.81 2.31
CA LEU A 67 0.82 -7.87 1.50
C LEU A 67 0.58 -9.07 2.40
N SER A 68 -0.64 -9.62 2.35
CA SER A 68 -1.04 -10.73 3.21
C SER A 68 -1.64 -11.87 2.39
N TRP A 69 -1.27 -13.08 2.72
CA TRP A 69 -1.88 -14.30 2.19
C TRP A 69 -3.05 -14.74 3.07
N ARG A 70 -3.94 -15.55 2.54
CA ARG A 70 -5.03 -16.08 3.35
C ARG A 70 -4.51 -17.11 4.37
N PRO A 71 -5.22 -17.30 5.50
CA PRO A 71 -4.92 -18.40 6.39
C PRO A 71 -4.94 -19.74 5.65
N GLY A 72 -3.87 -20.52 5.79
CA GLY A 72 -3.69 -21.80 5.08
C GLY A 72 -3.01 -21.69 3.71
N GLU A 73 -2.77 -20.50 3.17
CA GLU A 73 -1.86 -20.31 2.06
C GLU A 73 -0.44 -20.16 2.59
N HIS A 74 0.46 -21.01 2.11
CA HIS A 74 1.86 -21.00 2.47
C HIS A 74 2.72 -20.70 1.26
N THR A 75 3.61 -19.72 1.41
CA THR A 75 4.56 -19.30 0.39
C THR A 75 5.98 -19.32 0.95
N THR A 76 6.94 -19.66 0.12
CA THR A 76 8.36 -19.60 0.49
C THR A 76 8.83 -18.14 0.60
N ASP A 77 9.91 -17.89 1.31
CA ASP A 77 10.52 -16.57 1.40
C ASP A 77 10.96 -16.03 0.03
N ALA A 78 11.40 -16.91 -0.87
CA ALA A 78 11.75 -16.56 -2.25
C ALA A 78 10.53 -16.10 -3.05
N GLU A 79 9.41 -16.80 -2.94
CA GLU A 79 8.14 -16.42 -3.58
C GLU A 79 7.59 -15.11 -3.02
N LYS A 80 7.66 -14.91 -1.69
CA LYS A 80 7.28 -13.63 -1.06
C LYS A 80 8.09 -12.46 -1.59
N LEU A 81 9.41 -12.65 -1.71
CA LEU A 81 10.29 -11.62 -2.26
C LEU A 81 9.95 -11.30 -3.72
N ASP A 82 9.67 -12.33 -4.52
CA ASP A 82 9.30 -12.18 -5.93
C ASP A 82 7.96 -11.47 -6.07
N VAL A 83 6.95 -11.83 -5.26
CA VAL A 83 5.66 -11.11 -5.18
C VAL A 83 5.84 -9.66 -4.80
N ALA A 84 6.69 -9.36 -3.81
CA ALA A 84 6.95 -8.00 -3.38
C ALA A 84 7.60 -7.15 -4.48
N LYS A 85 8.57 -7.70 -5.20
CA LYS A 85 9.22 -7.02 -6.33
C LYS A 85 8.28 -6.80 -7.51
N ASP A 86 7.47 -7.79 -7.86
CA ASP A 86 6.44 -7.68 -8.91
C ASP A 86 5.40 -6.59 -8.53
N PHE A 87 4.94 -6.59 -7.27
CA PHE A 87 4.07 -5.55 -6.76
C PHE A 87 4.69 -4.17 -6.87
N MET A 88 5.93 -3.99 -6.40
CA MET A 88 6.65 -2.72 -6.47
C MET A 88 6.81 -2.24 -7.91
N GLN A 89 7.16 -3.13 -8.84
CA GLN A 89 7.27 -2.81 -10.26
C GLN A 89 5.95 -2.32 -10.83
N ARG A 90 4.85 -3.01 -10.56
CA ARG A 90 3.51 -2.63 -11.06
C ARG A 90 3.04 -1.27 -10.53
N ILE A 91 3.42 -0.90 -9.33
CA ILE A 91 3.07 0.41 -8.76
C ILE A 91 4.11 1.50 -9.06
N GLY A 92 5.25 1.16 -9.69
CA GLY A 92 6.31 2.09 -10.09
C GLY A 92 7.30 2.44 -8.98
N PHE A 93 7.55 1.50 -8.06
CA PHE A 93 8.51 1.61 -6.94
C PHE A 93 9.70 0.65 -7.09
N ASP A 94 10.00 0.20 -8.29
CA ASP A 94 11.09 -0.73 -8.59
C ASP A 94 12.48 -0.08 -8.58
N ASP A 95 12.55 1.23 -8.82
CA ASP A 95 13.81 2.00 -8.85
C ASP A 95 13.91 2.97 -7.65
N THR A 96 13.88 2.44 -6.43
CA THR A 96 14.01 3.25 -5.20
C THR A 96 14.65 2.47 -4.06
N GLN A 97 14.96 3.17 -2.96
CA GLN A 97 15.35 2.51 -1.72
C GLN A 97 14.16 1.76 -1.13
N TYR A 98 14.39 0.53 -0.67
CA TYR A 98 13.35 -0.25 -0.01
C TYR A 98 13.91 -1.23 1.02
N MET A 99 13.02 -1.68 1.90
CA MET A 99 13.20 -2.79 2.80
C MET A 99 11.96 -3.69 2.74
N ILE A 100 12.15 -5.00 2.61
CA ILE A 100 11.09 -6.01 2.57
C ILE A 100 11.34 -7.00 3.69
N SER A 101 10.35 -7.21 4.56
CA SER A 101 10.40 -8.18 5.65
C SER A 101 9.14 -9.04 5.70
N ALA A 102 9.32 -10.35 5.85
CA ALA A 102 8.21 -11.28 6.11
C ALA A 102 7.99 -11.41 7.62
N HIS A 103 6.74 -11.58 8.03
CA HIS A 103 6.33 -11.76 9.41
C HIS A 103 5.51 -13.05 9.55
N TYR A 104 5.77 -13.80 10.63
CA TYR A 104 5.17 -15.10 10.94
C TYR A 104 4.51 -15.13 12.34
N ASP A 105 4.13 -13.93 12.83
CA ASP A 105 3.55 -13.71 14.16
C ASP A 105 2.02 -13.87 14.20
N LYS A 106 1.38 -14.09 13.04
CA LYS A 106 -0.08 -14.20 12.92
C LYS A 106 -0.50 -15.52 12.27
N ALA A 107 -1.79 -15.82 12.33
CA ALA A 107 -2.38 -16.98 11.69
C ALA A 107 -2.30 -16.96 10.15
N HIS A 108 -1.98 -15.81 9.56
CA HIS A 108 -1.77 -15.62 8.15
C HIS A 108 -0.38 -15.02 7.89
N GLU A 109 0.26 -15.50 6.85
CA GLU A 109 1.55 -14.98 6.44
C GLU A 109 1.39 -13.58 5.85
N HIS A 110 2.31 -12.69 6.16
CA HIS A 110 2.31 -11.34 5.59
C HIS A 110 3.74 -10.81 5.48
N LEU A 111 3.90 -9.83 4.59
CA LEU A 111 5.14 -9.09 4.45
C LEU A 111 4.88 -7.58 4.50
N HIS A 112 5.89 -6.88 4.91
CA HIS A 112 5.96 -5.43 4.91
C HIS A 112 6.93 -4.96 3.83
N ILE A 113 6.50 -3.97 3.06
CA ILE A 113 7.33 -3.25 2.10
C ILE A 113 7.41 -1.81 2.56
N VAL A 114 8.59 -1.36 2.89
CA VAL A 114 8.88 0.05 3.23
C VAL A 114 9.74 0.61 2.10
N ALA A 115 9.27 1.64 1.38
CA ALA A 115 9.99 2.18 0.24
C ALA A 115 9.97 3.71 0.20
N ASN A 116 11.02 4.29 -0.36
CA ASN A 116 11.15 5.73 -0.55
C ASN A 116 10.33 6.19 -1.76
N ILE A 117 9.64 7.34 -1.63
CA ILE A 117 8.89 7.94 -2.74
C ILE A 117 9.76 8.80 -3.68
N VAL A 118 11.03 8.93 -3.35
CA VAL A 118 12.03 9.51 -4.24
C VAL A 118 12.87 8.38 -4.81
N ASN A 119 12.91 8.27 -6.13
CA ASN A 119 13.65 7.21 -6.81
C ASN A 119 15.17 7.44 -6.77
N ASN A 120 15.93 6.48 -7.27
CA ASN A 120 17.40 6.56 -7.27
C ASN A 120 17.95 7.66 -8.21
N ARG A 121 17.11 8.26 -9.06
CA ARG A 121 17.45 9.42 -9.90
C ARG A 121 17.14 10.75 -9.23
N GLY A 122 16.62 10.75 -7.99
CA GLY A 122 16.21 11.96 -7.28
C GLY A 122 14.85 12.52 -7.71
N GLU A 123 14.03 11.73 -8.43
CA GLU A 123 12.71 12.12 -8.90
C GLU A 123 11.63 11.62 -7.95
N ARG A 124 10.58 12.39 -7.78
CA ARG A 124 9.45 11.95 -6.96
C ARG A 124 8.55 10.99 -7.75
N ILE A 125 8.33 9.82 -7.20
CA ILE A 125 7.38 8.84 -7.72
C ILE A 125 5.95 9.41 -7.58
N PRO A 126 5.14 9.41 -8.65
CA PRO A 126 3.76 9.90 -8.59
C PRO A 126 2.91 9.09 -7.62
N THR A 127 2.22 9.78 -6.71
CA THR A 127 1.39 9.14 -5.68
C THR A 127 -0.12 9.34 -5.91
N MET A 128 -0.50 10.07 -6.97
CA MET A 128 -1.90 10.21 -7.37
C MET A 128 -2.42 8.87 -7.89
N GLY A 129 -3.56 8.40 -7.37
CA GLY A 129 -4.13 7.09 -7.75
C GLY A 129 -3.31 5.88 -7.29
N LEU A 130 -2.31 6.06 -6.41
CA LEU A 130 -1.41 4.98 -5.99
C LEU A 130 -2.15 3.87 -5.23
N ILE A 131 -3.19 4.20 -4.47
CA ILE A 131 -3.99 3.22 -3.73
C ILE A 131 -4.75 2.31 -4.70
N GLU A 132 -5.39 2.90 -5.71
CA GLU A 132 -6.10 2.18 -6.76
C GLU A 132 -5.13 1.29 -7.53
N LYS A 133 -3.99 1.81 -7.92
CA LYS A 133 -2.91 1.08 -8.60
C LYS A 133 -2.38 -0.09 -7.77
N ALA A 134 -2.22 0.11 -6.45
CA ALA A 134 -1.81 -0.95 -5.53
C ALA A 134 -2.87 -2.07 -5.42
N HIS A 135 -4.15 -1.72 -5.38
CA HIS A 135 -5.23 -2.71 -5.41
C HIS A 135 -5.29 -3.49 -6.72
N GLU A 136 -5.11 -2.81 -7.86
CA GLU A 136 -5.07 -3.45 -9.17
C GLU A 136 -3.86 -4.40 -9.29
N ALA A 137 -2.68 -3.96 -8.84
CA ALA A 137 -1.48 -4.78 -8.82
C ALA A 137 -1.65 -6.04 -7.95
N ALA A 138 -2.18 -5.89 -6.73
CA ALA A 138 -2.44 -7.01 -5.84
C ALA A 138 -3.47 -7.99 -6.44
N ALA A 139 -4.54 -7.47 -7.07
CA ALA A 139 -5.55 -8.29 -7.74
C ALA A 139 -4.98 -9.06 -8.93
N ALA A 140 -4.13 -8.43 -9.73
CA ALA A 140 -3.47 -9.07 -10.86
C ALA A 140 -2.53 -10.19 -10.40
N ILE A 141 -1.65 -9.91 -9.43
CA ILE A 141 -0.72 -10.90 -8.86
C ILE A 141 -1.48 -12.09 -8.26
N THR A 142 -2.54 -11.83 -7.48
CA THR A 142 -3.37 -12.88 -6.88
C THR A 142 -3.93 -13.81 -7.96
N ARG A 143 -4.46 -13.26 -9.06
CA ARG A 143 -5.03 -14.03 -10.16
C ARG A 143 -3.98 -14.80 -10.95
N GLU A 144 -2.87 -14.16 -11.29
CA GLU A 144 -1.80 -14.74 -12.09
C GLU A 144 -1.08 -15.88 -11.38
N ARG A 145 -0.95 -15.77 -10.04
CA ARG A 145 -0.29 -16.80 -9.22
C ARG A 145 -1.24 -17.81 -8.60
N GLY A 146 -2.55 -17.69 -8.86
CA GLY A 146 -3.57 -18.62 -8.36
C GLY A 146 -3.83 -18.52 -6.86
N TYR A 147 -3.48 -17.39 -6.22
CA TYR A 147 -3.79 -17.15 -4.81
C TYR A 147 -5.29 -16.90 -4.61
N GLN A 148 -5.78 -17.17 -3.41
CA GLN A 148 -7.17 -16.94 -3.08
C GLN A 148 -7.47 -15.46 -2.86
N TRP A 149 -8.45 -14.94 -3.57
CA TRP A 149 -8.88 -13.54 -3.38
C TRP A 149 -9.69 -13.38 -2.08
N GLY A 150 -9.31 -12.37 -1.30
CA GLY A 150 -9.94 -12.10 -0.01
C GLY A 150 -11.31 -11.41 -0.11
N GLU A 151 -12.33 -12.05 -0.66
CA GLU A 151 -13.71 -11.50 -0.61
C GLU A 151 -14.20 -11.28 0.83
N THR A 152 -13.72 -12.09 1.76
CA THR A 152 -14.00 -12.00 3.20
C THR A 152 -13.48 -10.70 3.81
N ALA A 153 -12.37 -10.15 3.31
CA ALA A 153 -11.77 -8.94 3.89
C ALA A 153 -12.69 -7.72 3.82
N LYS A 154 -13.52 -7.60 2.77
CA LYS A 154 -14.52 -6.52 2.69
C LYS A 154 -15.65 -6.70 3.69
N LYS A 155 -16.17 -7.92 3.85
CA LYS A 155 -17.23 -8.22 4.82
C LYS A 155 -16.72 -8.01 6.25
N GLU A 156 -15.56 -8.56 6.58
CA GLU A 156 -14.95 -8.37 7.90
C GLU A 156 -14.57 -6.93 8.21
N ALA A 157 -14.11 -6.15 7.22
CA ALA A 157 -13.82 -4.72 7.40
C ALA A 157 -15.09 -3.93 7.70
N VAL A 158 -16.21 -4.26 7.04
CA VAL A 158 -17.52 -3.65 7.32
C VAL A 158 -18.00 -4.03 8.72
N GLU A 159 -17.84 -5.28 9.13
CA GLU A 159 -18.22 -5.75 10.47
C GLU A 159 -17.37 -5.13 11.58
N LYS A 160 -16.06 -4.96 11.34
CA LYS A 160 -15.09 -4.37 12.28
C LYS A 160 -15.13 -2.83 12.31
N ALA A 161 -15.80 -2.16 11.38
CA ALA A 161 -15.91 -0.71 11.41
C ALA A 161 -16.65 -0.24 12.66
N HIS A 162 -15.95 0.50 13.52
CA HIS A 162 -16.48 0.92 14.82
C HIS A 162 -17.52 2.04 14.74
N LYS A 163 -17.50 2.85 13.67
CA LYS A 163 -18.41 3.99 13.50
C LYS A 163 -19.51 3.69 12.50
N PRO A 164 -20.78 3.92 12.85
CA PRO A 164 -21.92 3.64 11.96
C PRO A 164 -21.78 4.27 10.57
N HIS A 165 -21.28 5.51 10.48
CA HIS A 165 -21.09 6.20 9.18
C HIS A 165 -19.99 5.57 8.33
N GLU A 166 -18.98 4.94 8.92
CA GLU A 166 -17.94 4.19 8.17
C GLU A 166 -18.51 2.91 7.56
N LYS A 167 -19.36 2.20 8.30
CA LYS A 167 -20.10 1.04 7.78
C LYS A 167 -20.96 1.42 6.59
N VAL A 168 -21.76 2.47 6.73
CA VAL A 168 -22.61 2.99 5.66
C VAL A 168 -21.77 3.39 4.44
N ARG A 169 -20.68 4.13 4.64
CA ARG A 169 -19.77 4.54 3.56
C ARG A 169 -19.19 3.35 2.81
N MET A 170 -18.75 2.30 3.52
CA MET A 170 -18.17 1.09 2.89
C MET A 170 -19.21 0.33 2.06
N LEU A 171 -20.47 0.28 2.51
CA LEU A 171 -21.56 -0.37 1.80
C LEU A 171 -22.06 0.43 0.59
N VAL A 172 -22.14 1.75 0.74
CA VAL A 172 -22.73 2.63 -0.29
C VAL A 172 -21.73 2.98 -1.39
N LYS A 173 -20.43 3.12 -1.06
CA LYS A 173 -19.40 3.52 -2.03
C LYS A 173 -19.35 2.66 -3.31
N PRO A 174 -19.37 1.32 -3.27
CA PRO A 174 -19.38 0.50 -4.48
C PRO A 174 -20.66 0.70 -5.32
N ILE A 175 -21.82 0.82 -4.67
CA ILE A 175 -23.12 1.03 -5.34
C ILE A 175 -23.12 2.37 -6.07
N VAL A 176 -22.60 3.42 -5.42
CA VAL A 176 -22.48 4.74 -6.05
C VAL A 176 -21.51 4.71 -7.22
N LYS A 177 -20.38 4.00 -7.10
CA LYS A 177 -19.40 3.87 -8.19
C LYS A 177 -19.99 3.20 -9.43
N GLU A 178 -20.78 2.14 -9.25
CA GLU A 178 -21.52 1.50 -10.35
C GLU A 178 -22.55 2.45 -10.96
N ALA A 179 -23.39 3.06 -10.14
CA ALA A 179 -24.42 3.97 -10.60
C ALA A 179 -23.86 5.16 -11.41
N VAL A 180 -22.70 5.69 -11.00
CA VAL A 180 -21.99 6.76 -11.75
C VAL A 180 -21.47 6.25 -13.10
N ALA A 181 -21.05 4.99 -13.19
CA ALA A 181 -20.59 4.41 -14.46
C ALA A 181 -21.75 4.13 -15.44
N GLU A 182 -22.97 3.88 -14.92
CA GLU A 182 -24.19 3.62 -15.71
C GLU A 182 -24.90 4.91 -16.16
N ALA A 183 -24.86 5.95 -15.32
CA ALA A 183 -25.64 7.17 -15.54
C ALA A 183 -24.94 8.17 -16.49
N ARG A 184 -25.70 8.77 -17.39
CA ARG A 184 -25.24 9.81 -18.34
C ARG A 184 -25.62 11.23 -17.92
N SER A 185 -26.46 11.37 -16.89
CA SER A 185 -26.90 12.65 -16.32
C SER A 185 -27.12 12.54 -14.82
N LEU A 186 -27.21 13.67 -14.12
CA LEU A 186 -27.52 13.71 -12.69
C LEU A 186 -28.91 13.17 -12.36
N GLU A 187 -29.90 13.39 -13.24
CA GLU A 187 -31.26 12.87 -13.06
C GLU A 187 -31.30 11.34 -13.25
N GLU A 188 -30.56 10.84 -14.21
CA GLU A 188 -30.40 9.40 -14.41
C GLU A 188 -29.68 8.75 -13.23
N LEU A 189 -28.62 9.40 -12.70
CA LEU A 189 -27.92 8.94 -11.50
C LEU A 189 -28.85 8.87 -10.29
N LYS A 190 -29.71 9.88 -10.07
CA LYS A 190 -30.74 9.84 -9.03
C LYS A 190 -31.66 8.63 -9.17
N THR A 191 -32.11 8.37 -10.39
CA THR A 191 -33.03 7.25 -10.70
C THR A 191 -32.33 5.90 -10.44
N VAL A 192 -31.11 5.73 -10.91
CA VAL A 192 -30.32 4.52 -10.70
C VAL A 192 -30.04 4.30 -9.20
N LEU A 193 -29.66 5.33 -8.47
CA LEU A 193 -29.42 5.23 -7.03
C LEU A 193 -30.70 4.89 -6.26
N ALA A 194 -31.83 5.50 -6.62
CA ALA A 194 -33.11 5.23 -6.01
C ALA A 194 -33.58 3.78 -6.25
N SER A 195 -33.33 3.20 -7.43
CA SER A 195 -33.62 1.79 -7.71
C SER A 195 -32.78 0.82 -6.88
N LYS A 196 -31.58 1.26 -6.44
CA LYS A 196 -30.69 0.52 -5.54
C LYS A 196 -30.94 0.85 -4.04
N GLY A 197 -32.02 1.57 -3.71
CA GLY A 197 -32.43 1.90 -2.35
C GLY A 197 -31.65 3.07 -1.72
N ILE A 198 -30.97 3.88 -2.52
CA ILE A 198 -30.18 5.04 -2.05
C ILE A 198 -30.88 6.33 -2.47
N SER A 199 -31.33 7.11 -1.48
CA SER A 199 -31.81 8.47 -1.69
C SER A 199 -30.65 9.45 -1.69
N CYS A 200 -30.58 10.35 -2.68
CA CYS A 200 -29.56 11.39 -2.76
C CYS A 200 -30.16 12.74 -3.18
N GLU A 201 -29.61 13.80 -2.64
CA GLU A 201 -29.87 15.19 -3.03
C GLU A 201 -28.58 15.82 -3.56
N PHE A 202 -28.66 16.51 -4.67
CA PHE A 202 -27.52 17.26 -5.21
C PHE A 202 -27.68 18.73 -4.85
N THR A 203 -26.68 19.27 -4.19
CA THR A 203 -26.57 20.70 -3.92
C THR A 203 -25.52 21.31 -4.86
N VAL A 204 -25.89 22.36 -5.57
CA VAL A 204 -24.91 23.13 -6.35
C VAL A 204 -24.18 24.07 -5.39
N ALA A 205 -22.86 24.00 -5.38
CA ALA A 205 -22.06 24.93 -4.59
C ALA A 205 -22.30 26.36 -5.11
N SER A 206 -22.39 27.33 -4.21
CA SER A 206 -22.70 28.72 -4.53
C SER A 206 -21.64 29.44 -5.37
N ASP A 207 -20.45 28.81 -5.53
CA ASP A 207 -19.32 29.30 -6.33
C ASP A 207 -19.27 28.73 -7.76
N GLY A 208 -20.25 27.94 -8.17
CA GLY A 208 -20.38 27.41 -9.54
C GLY A 208 -19.28 26.44 -9.97
N LYS A 209 -18.55 25.84 -9.01
CA LYS A 209 -17.53 24.82 -9.25
C LYS A 209 -18.01 23.43 -8.85
#